data_4cfa9e0a9d3d1aa6b4edb509b255855c
#
_entry.id   4cfa9e0a9d3d1aa6b4edb509b255855c
#
_cell.length_a   1.000
_cell.length_b   1.000
_cell.length_c   1.000
_cell.angle_alpha   90.00
_cell.angle_beta   90.00
_cell.angle_gamma   90.00
#
_symmetry.space_group_name_H-M   'P 1'
#
loop_
_entity.id
_entity.type
_entity.pdbx_description
1 polymer ?
#
loop_
_entity_poly.entity_id
_entity_poly.type
_entity_poly.pdbx_seq_one_letter_code
_entity_poly.pdbx_strand_id
1 'polypeptide(L)'
;IEAKVVENDKAILKGLDLEVRPGEVHAIMGPNGSGKSTLSKVLARHPAYEATNGIATLEGEDLLELEAQDAAQKGVFLAFQYPVELPGVGNTDFLRLMLNAKRKANGEAELDPLEFLGVAMEKCKVVEMNPDFLQRNVNEGFSGGGKKRNEILQMAMLEPKLAILDETDSGLDI
;
A
#
# COMPACT_ATOMS: atom_id res chain seq x y z
N ILE A 1 7.08 -19.10 2.42
CA ILE A 1 7.12 -18.51 1.05
C ILE A 1 8.55 -18.52 0.53
N GLU A 2 8.74 -18.94 -0.72
CA GLU A 2 9.95 -18.75 -1.51
C GLU A 2 9.63 -17.82 -2.69
N ALA A 3 10.58 -16.93 -3.06
CA ALA A 3 10.34 -16.00 -4.15
C ALA A 3 11.63 -15.56 -4.84
N LYS A 4 11.49 -15.16 -6.11
CA LYS A 4 12.57 -14.70 -6.98
C LYS A 4 12.25 -13.37 -7.64
N VAL A 5 13.28 -12.72 -8.19
CA VAL A 5 13.16 -11.59 -9.10
C VAL A 5 12.90 -12.15 -10.51
N VAL A 6 11.88 -11.65 -11.20
CA VAL A 6 11.47 -12.14 -12.53
C VAL A 6 12.55 -11.85 -13.59
N GLU A 7 13.16 -10.67 -13.55
CA GLU A 7 14.14 -10.22 -14.59
C GLU A 7 15.38 -11.11 -14.71
N ASN A 8 15.89 -11.63 -13.59
CA ASN A 8 17.17 -12.35 -13.57
C ASN A 8 17.11 -13.72 -12.88
N ASP A 9 15.90 -14.18 -12.58
CA ASP A 9 15.61 -15.48 -11.96
C ASP A 9 16.31 -15.72 -10.59
N LYS A 10 16.72 -14.62 -9.95
CA LYS A 10 17.46 -14.67 -8.68
C LYS A 10 16.53 -14.95 -7.52
N ALA A 11 16.72 -16.10 -6.87
CA ALA A 11 16.01 -16.44 -5.63
C ALA A 11 16.46 -15.51 -4.48
N ILE A 12 15.49 -14.88 -3.81
CA ILE A 12 15.73 -13.97 -2.69
C ILE A 12 15.09 -14.50 -1.41
N LEU A 13 13.81 -14.86 -1.44
CA LEU A 13 13.17 -15.52 -0.30
C LEU A 13 13.40 -17.03 -0.42
N LYS A 14 13.91 -17.63 0.67
CA LYS A 14 14.36 -19.04 0.72
C LYS A 14 13.61 -19.86 1.76
N GLY A 15 12.39 -19.50 2.00
CA GLY A 15 11.54 -20.09 3.02
C GLY A 15 11.32 -19.10 4.17
N LEU A 16 10.09 -18.64 4.32
CA LEU A 16 9.65 -17.77 5.42
C LEU A 16 8.28 -18.24 5.86
N ASP A 17 8.12 -18.45 7.15
CA ASP A 17 6.84 -18.69 7.79
C ASP A 17 6.53 -17.50 8.72
N LEU A 18 5.35 -16.91 8.54
CA LEU A 18 4.89 -15.77 9.33
C LEU A 18 3.37 -15.83 9.44
N GLU A 19 2.86 -15.68 10.65
CA GLU A 19 1.44 -15.49 10.94
C GLU A 19 1.26 -14.13 11.59
N VAL A 20 0.33 -13.32 11.06
CA VAL A 20 -0.07 -12.03 11.62
C VAL A 20 -1.56 -12.06 11.86
N ARG A 21 -1.98 -11.86 13.09
CA ARG A 21 -3.40 -11.88 13.47
C ARG A 21 -4.01 -10.48 13.42
N PRO A 22 -5.33 -10.36 13.29
CA PRO A 22 -6.00 -9.07 13.35
C PRO A 22 -5.62 -8.27 14.61
N GLY A 23 -5.25 -7.01 14.42
CA GLY A 23 -4.83 -6.11 15.50
C GLY A 23 -3.37 -6.23 15.93
N GLU A 24 -2.60 -7.17 15.36
CA GLU A 24 -1.17 -7.30 15.64
C GLU A 24 -0.33 -6.39 14.74
N VAL A 25 0.80 -5.92 15.29
CA VAL A 25 1.84 -5.20 14.56
C VAL A 25 3.13 -6.01 14.65
N HIS A 26 3.64 -6.44 13.50
CA HIS A 26 4.87 -7.21 13.39
C HIS A 26 5.98 -6.37 12.75
N ALA A 27 7.09 -6.23 13.45
CA ALA A 27 8.30 -5.58 12.91
C ALA A 27 9.22 -6.64 12.30
N ILE A 28 9.40 -6.57 10.97
CA ILE A 28 10.32 -7.43 10.24
C ILE A 28 11.69 -6.77 10.22
N MET A 29 12.64 -7.32 10.97
CA MET A 29 13.99 -6.80 11.08
C MET A 29 15.03 -7.71 10.43
N GLY A 30 16.13 -7.13 9.96
CA GLY A 30 17.24 -7.85 9.35
C GLY A 30 18.17 -6.92 8.59
N PRO A 31 19.38 -7.39 8.22
CA PRO A 31 20.34 -6.60 7.48
C PRO A 31 19.83 -6.23 6.08
N ASN A 32 20.48 -5.26 5.43
CA ASN A 32 20.19 -4.91 4.05
C ASN A 32 20.44 -6.12 3.14
N GLY A 33 19.53 -6.35 2.20
CA GLY A 33 19.57 -7.50 1.30
C GLY A 33 19.01 -8.80 1.88
N SER A 34 18.46 -8.82 3.10
CA SER A 34 17.83 -10.02 3.68
C SER A 34 16.47 -10.40 3.10
N GLY A 35 15.90 -9.55 2.21
CA GLY A 35 14.64 -9.83 1.54
C GLY A 35 13.40 -9.15 2.13
N LYS A 36 13.54 -8.22 3.10
CA LYS A 36 12.41 -7.51 3.71
C LYS A 36 11.49 -6.85 2.68
N SER A 37 12.05 -5.96 1.84
CA SER A 37 11.29 -5.29 0.77
C SER A 37 10.84 -6.24 -0.34
N THR A 38 11.52 -7.38 -0.51
CA THR A 38 11.07 -8.43 -1.43
C THR A 38 9.80 -9.08 -0.90
N LEU A 39 9.75 -9.42 0.39
CA LEU A 39 8.54 -9.96 1.01
C LEU A 39 7.36 -9.00 0.86
N SER A 40 7.56 -7.72 1.15
CA SER A 40 6.55 -6.67 1.00
C SER A 40 5.98 -6.64 -0.42
N LYS A 41 6.84 -6.67 -1.42
CA LYS A 41 6.47 -6.62 -2.84
C LYS A 41 5.81 -7.91 -3.34
N VAL A 42 6.26 -9.07 -2.87
CA VAL A 42 5.62 -10.37 -3.20
C VAL A 42 4.19 -10.42 -2.66
N LEU A 43 3.98 -10.02 -1.40
CA LEU A 43 2.64 -10.01 -0.79
C LEU A 43 1.71 -8.98 -1.45
N ALA A 44 2.24 -7.85 -1.90
CA ALA A 44 1.50 -6.85 -2.68
C ALA A 44 1.37 -7.19 -4.18
N ARG A 45 1.81 -8.37 -4.59
CA ARG A 45 1.74 -8.88 -5.98
C ARG A 45 2.45 -7.98 -7.00
N HIS A 46 3.58 -7.38 -6.62
CA HIS A 46 4.35 -6.53 -7.51
C HIS A 46 4.94 -7.36 -8.67
N PRO A 47 4.74 -6.96 -9.95
CA PRO A 47 5.03 -7.79 -11.13
C PRO A 47 6.52 -8.13 -11.33
N ALA A 48 7.44 -7.42 -10.68
CA ALA A 48 8.88 -7.72 -10.74
C ALA A 48 9.28 -8.93 -9.87
N TYR A 49 8.37 -9.51 -9.10
CA TYR A 49 8.65 -10.62 -8.18
C TYR A 49 7.63 -11.73 -8.37
N GLU A 50 8.10 -12.96 -8.26
CA GLU A 50 7.31 -14.18 -8.39
C GLU A 50 7.52 -15.08 -7.17
N ALA A 51 6.41 -15.50 -6.55
CA ALA A 51 6.46 -16.57 -5.57
C ALA A 51 6.68 -17.90 -6.29
N THR A 52 7.71 -18.64 -5.90
CA THR A 52 8.08 -19.92 -6.54
C THR A 52 7.58 -21.11 -5.76
N ASN A 53 7.33 -20.95 -4.47
CA ASN A 53 6.83 -22.01 -3.59
C ASN A 53 6.19 -21.42 -2.32
N GLY A 54 5.24 -22.14 -1.74
CA GLY A 54 4.55 -21.74 -0.51
C GLY A 54 3.20 -21.13 -0.79
N ILE A 55 2.56 -20.66 0.27
CA ILE A 55 1.23 -20.04 0.26
C ILE A 55 1.26 -18.72 1.04
N ALA A 56 0.41 -17.76 0.66
CA ALA A 56 0.15 -16.57 1.43
C ALA A 56 -1.35 -16.31 1.43
N THR A 57 -1.98 -16.36 2.59
CA THR A 57 -3.43 -16.18 2.70
C THR A 57 -3.80 -14.93 3.47
N LEU A 58 -4.85 -14.25 3.03
CA LEU A 58 -5.52 -13.18 3.76
C LEU A 58 -6.98 -13.57 3.94
N GLU A 59 -7.42 -13.76 5.19
CA GLU A 59 -8.78 -14.21 5.53
C GLU A 59 -9.19 -15.51 4.81
N GLY A 60 -8.24 -16.42 4.55
CA GLY A 60 -8.46 -17.71 3.89
C GLY A 60 -8.38 -17.68 2.37
N GLU A 61 -8.24 -16.52 1.74
CA GLU A 61 -7.99 -16.40 0.30
C GLU A 61 -6.49 -16.39 0.00
N ASP A 62 -6.06 -17.12 -1.02
CA ASP A 62 -4.65 -17.13 -1.44
C ASP A 62 -4.30 -15.85 -2.20
N LEU A 63 -3.42 -15.03 -1.61
CA LEU A 63 -2.95 -13.79 -2.23
C LEU A 63 -2.07 -14.06 -3.45
N LEU A 64 -1.39 -15.20 -3.52
CA LEU A 64 -0.43 -15.51 -4.60
C LEU A 64 -1.12 -15.82 -5.93
N GLU A 65 -2.40 -16.16 -5.91
CA GLU A 65 -3.23 -16.39 -7.09
C GLU A 65 -3.87 -15.10 -7.65
N LEU A 66 -3.76 -13.98 -6.91
CA LEU A 66 -4.38 -12.72 -7.29
C LEU A 66 -3.44 -11.85 -8.15
N GLU A 67 -4.03 -10.98 -8.97
CA GLU A 67 -3.32 -9.84 -9.54
C GLU A 67 -3.16 -8.71 -8.50
N ALA A 68 -2.23 -7.78 -8.74
CA ALA A 68 -1.95 -6.69 -7.81
C ALA A 68 -3.20 -5.83 -7.51
N GLN A 69 -4.04 -5.58 -8.52
CA GLN A 69 -5.28 -4.84 -8.37
C GLN A 69 -6.28 -5.57 -7.46
N ASP A 70 -6.41 -6.88 -7.63
CA ASP A 70 -7.35 -7.69 -6.86
C ASP A 70 -6.89 -7.81 -5.41
N ALA A 71 -5.59 -8.00 -5.16
CA ALA A 71 -5.01 -7.99 -3.83
C ALA A 71 -5.27 -6.64 -3.11
N ALA A 72 -5.12 -5.51 -3.80
CA ALA A 72 -5.43 -4.19 -3.25
C ALA A 72 -6.93 -4.05 -2.92
N GLN A 73 -7.83 -4.51 -3.78
CA GLN A 73 -9.28 -4.50 -3.54
C GLN A 73 -9.69 -5.40 -2.37
N LYS A 74 -8.98 -6.52 -2.15
CA LYS A 74 -9.16 -7.41 -0.99
C LYS A 74 -8.66 -6.79 0.32
N GLY A 75 -7.91 -5.70 0.25
CA GLY A 75 -7.47 -4.93 1.40
C GLY A 75 -5.99 -5.06 1.72
N VAL A 76 -5.15 -5.48 0.78
CA VAL A 76 -3.70 -5.37 0.91
C VAL A 76 -3.26 -3.95 0.55
N PHE A 77 -2.49 -3.31 1.40
CA PHE A 77 -1.89 -1.99 1.16
C PHE A 77 -0.38 -2.07 1.34
N LEU A 78 0.36 -1.53 0.39
CA LEU A 78 1.81 -1.39 0.47
C LEU A 78 2.19 0.09 0.48
N ALA A 79 2.79 0.54 1.58
CA ALA A 79 3.48 1.82 1.63
C ALA A 79 4.92 1.64 1.15
N PHE A 80 5.29 2.42 0.13
CA PHE A 80 6.61 2.32 -0.50
C PHE A 80 7.67 3.08 0.29
N GLN A 81 8.90 2.57 0.27
CA GLN A 81 10.06 3.31 0.78
C GLN A 81 10.18 4.70 0.14
N TYR A 82 9.92 4.79 -1.16
CA TYR A 82 9.90 6.04 -1.92
C TYR A 82 8.56 6.18 -2.64
N PRO A 83 7.61 6.98 -2.08
CA PRO A 83 6.32 7.21 -2.72
C PRO A 83 6.46 7.83 -4.10
N VAL A 84 5.75 7.26 -5.08
CA VAL A 84 5.83 7.66 -6.49
C VAL A 84 5.12 9.00 -6.71
N GLU A 85 5.68 9.84 -7.58
CA GLU A 85 5.00 11.03 -8.10
C GLU A 85 4.18 10.67 -9.33
N LEU A 86 2.97 11.22 -9.42
CA LEU A 86 2.11 11.08 -10.60
C LEU A 86 1.81 12.48 -11.15
N PRO A 87 2.71 13.05 -11.99
CA PRO A 87 2.52 14.38 -12.55
C PRO A 87 1.23 14.46 -13.38
N GLY A 88 0.47 15.54 -13.20
CA GLY A 88 -0.77 15.74 -13.92
C GLY A 88 -1.97 14.97 -13.40
N VAL A 89 -1.81 14.11 -12.39
CA VAL A 89 -2.91 13.38 -11.74
C VAL A 89 -3.28 14.07 -10.44
N GLY A 90 -4.46 14.68 -10.37
CA GLY A 90 -4.95 15.34 -9.17
C GLY A 90 -5.13 14.38 -7.99
N ASN A 91 -4.65 14.77 -6.80
CA ASN A 91 -4.68 13.92 -5.62
C ASN A 91 -6.13 13.58 -5.20
N THR A 92 -7.05 14.54 -5.29
CA THR A 92 -8.48 14.32 -5.02
C THR A 92 -9.08 13.25 -5.93
N ASP A 93 -8.83 13.34 -7.24
CA ASP A 93 -9.37 12.37 -8.20
C ASP A 93 -8.75 10.98 -8.02
N PHE A 94 -7.45 10.93 -7.80
CA PHE A 94 -6.74 9.69 -7.52
C PHE A 94 -7.31 8.97 -6.30
N LEU A 95 -7.43 9.68 -5.17
CA LEU A 95 -7.95 9.14 -3.92
C LEU A 95 -9.41 8.69 -4.05
N ARG A 96 -10.24 9.46 -4.77
CA ARG A 96 -11.65 9.12 -5.01
C ARG A 96 -11.78 7.87 -5.87
N LEU A 97 -11.02 7.77 -6.95
CA LEU A 97 -11.03 6.59 -7.83
C LEU A 97 -10.58 5.33 -7.08
N MET A 98 -9.52 5.45 -6.29
CA MET A 98 -8.97 4.36 -5.48
C MET A 98 -10.00 3.86 -4.44
N LEU A 99 -10.64 4.78 -3.71
CA LEU A 99 -11.65 4.44 -2.72
C LEU A 99 -12.89 3.82 -3.37
N ASN A 100 -13.38 4.40 -4.47
CA ASN A 100 -14.55 3.89 -5.18
C ASN A 100 -14.28 2.52 -5.83
N ALA A 101 -13.08 2.27 -6.33
CA ALA A 101 -12.71 0.94 -6.82
C ALA A 101 -12.81 -0.14 -5.73
N LYS A 102 -12.33 0.17 -4.51
CA LYS A 102 -12.47 -0.72 -3.35
C LYS A 102 -13.94 -0.92 -2.96
N ARG A 103 -14.71 0.17 -2.85
CA ARG A 103 -16.13 0.13 -2.49
C ARG A 103 -16.91 -0.74 -3.48
N LYS A 104 -16.70 -0.53 -4.77
CA LYS A 104 -17.32 -1.33 -5.84
C LYS A 104 -16.97 -2.81 -5.73
N ALA A 105 -15.72 -3.15 -5.47
CA ALA A 105 -15.30 -4.54 -5.26
C ALA A 105 -15.98 -5.19 -4.05
N ASN A 106 -16.31 -4.40 -3.03
CA ASN A 106 -17.06 -4.84 -1.85
C ASN A 106 -18.59 -4.81 -2.02
N GLY A 107 -19.11 -4.44 -3.20
CA GLY A 107 -20.54 -4.31 -3.45
C GLY A 107 -21.19 -3.05 -2.84
N GLU A 108 -20.38 -2.07 -2.46
CA GLU A 108 -20.84 -0.80 -1.92
C GLU A 108 -21.07 0.23 -3.04
N ALA A 109 -21.97 1.20 -2.81
CA ALA A 109 -22.16 2.31 -3.72
C ALA A 109 -20.92 3.21 -3.80
N GLU A 110 -20.62 3.71 -5.00
CA GLU A 110 -19.57 4.71 -5.19
C GLU A 110 -19.97 6.03 -4.53
N LEU A 111 -19.01 6.73 -3.95
CA LEU A 111 -19.20 8.07 -3.42
C LEU A 111 -19.20 9.09 -4.56
N ASP A 112 -20.14 10.01 -4.52
CA ASP A 112 -20.10 11.18 -5.38
C ASP A 112 -18.96 12.14 -4.96
N PRO A 113 -18.62 13.14 -5.78
CA PRO A 113 -17.51 14.06 -5.47
C PRO A 113 -17.67 14.82 -4.14
N LEU A 114 -18.90 15.15 -3.74
CA LEU A 114 -19.16 15.92 -2.51
C LEU A 114 -19.07 15.03 -1.28
N GLU A 115 -19.66 13.84 -1.33
CA GLU A 115 -19.56 12.82 -0.29
C GLU A 115 -18.09 12.43 -0.07
N PHE A 116 -17.35 12.20 -1.16
CA PHE A 116 -15.93 11.90 -1.09
C PHE A 116 -15.13 13.01 -0.42
N LEU A 117 -15.40 14.28 -0.77
CA LEU A 117 -14.69 15.42 -0.19
C LEU A 117 -14.90 15.46 1.34
N GLY A 118 -16.10 15.19 1.82
CA GLY A 118 -16.39 15.08 3.24
C GLY A 118 -15.51 14.04 3.94
N VAL A 119 -15.44 12.84 3.38
CA VAL A 119 -14.58 11.75 3.89
C VAL A 119 -13.10 12.14 3.86
N ALA A 120 -12.63 12.73 2.76
CA ALA A 120 -11.24 13.13 2.60
C ALA A 120 -10.81 14.19 3.62
N MET A 121 -11.68 15.17 3.89
CA MET A 121 -11.43 16.23 4.88
C MET A 121 -11.32 15.68 6.30
N GLU A 122 -12.16 14.69 6.66
CA GLU A 122 -12.06 14.01 7.96
C GLU A 122 -10.77 13.22 8.08
N LYS A 123 -10.40 12.46 7.05
CA LYS A 123 -9.15 11.70 7.06
C LYS A 123 -7.91 12.59 7.08
N CYS A 124 -7.93 13.74 6.40
CA CYS A 124 -6.87 14.74 6.51
C CYS A 124 -6.65 15.21 7.96
N LYS A 125 -7.72 15.41 8.73
CA LYS A 125 -7.60 15.77 10.15
C LYS A 125 -6.95 14.65 10.96
N VAL A 126 -7.32 13.40 10.71
CA VAL A 126 -6.76 12.23 11.42
C VAL A 126 -5.26 12.10 11.20
N VAL A 127 -4.78 12.35 9.97
CA VAL A 127 -3.36 12.22 9.62
C VAL A 127 -2.60 13.55 9.72
N GLU A 128 -3.23 14.59 10.28
CA GLU A 128 -2.65 15.94 10.43
C GLU A 128 -2.08 16.50 9.12
N MET A 129 -2.79 16.26 8.01
CA MET A 129 -2.41 16.74 6.69
C MET A 129 -3.20 18.00 6.32
N ASN A 130 -2.51 19.02 5.81
CA ASN A 130 -3.19 20.20 5.30
C ASN A 130 -4.06 19.82 4.10
N PRO A 131 -5.39 20.13 4.11
CA PRO A 131 -6.29 19.82 3.00
C PRO A 131 -5.90 20.42 1.64
N ASP A 132 -5.08 21.47 1.60
CA ASP A 132 -4.58 22.06 0.35
C ASP A 132 -3.80 21.06 -0.50
N PHE A 133 -3.24 20.00 0.11
CA PHE A 133 -2.59 18.92 -0.62
C PHE A 133 -3.56 18.12 -1.51
N LEU A 134 -4.85 18.10 -1.18
CA LEU A 134 -5.87 17.45 -2.01
C LEU A 134 -6.02 18.13 -3.39
N GLN A 135 -5.71 19.42 -3.50
CA GLN A 135 -5.81 20.19 -4.74
C GLN A 135 -4.57 20.08 -5.63
N ARG A 136 -3.51 19.43 -5.15
CA ARG A 136 -2.25 19.25 -5.88
C ARG A 136 -2.22 17.90 -6.59
N ASN A 137 -1.29 17.72 -7.50
CA ASN A 137 -1.04 16.42 -8.10
C ASN A 137 -0.40 15.46 -7.09
N VAL A 138 -0.60 14.15 -7.30
CA VAL A 138 -0.13 13.10 -6.39
C VAL A 138 1.39 13.20 -6.22
N ASN A 139 1.80 13.57 -5.01
CA ASN A 139 3.19 13.68 -4.57
C ASN A 139 4.08 14.67 -5.36
N GLU A 140 3.57 15.33 -6.39
CA GLU A 140 4.35 16.25 -7.23
C GLU A 140 4.79 17.47 -6.43
N GLY A 141 6.12 17.64 -6.30
CA GLY A 141 6.73 18.72 -5.55
C GLY A 141 6.44 18.69 -4.04
N PHE A 142 6.04 17.56 -3.49
CA PHE A 142 5.94 17.39 -2.05
C PHE A 142 7.34 17.16 -1.46
N SER A 143 7.56 17.62 -0.22
CA SER A 143 8.72 17.21 0.56
C SER A 143 8.65 15.71 0.87
N GLY A 144 9.77 15.11 1.28
CA GLY A 144 9.78 13.70 1.69
C GLY A 144 8.71 13.38 2.75
N GLY A 145 8.61 14.21 3.78
CA GLY A 145 7.57 14.08 4.81
C GLY A 145 6.16 14.29 4.26
N GLY A 146 5.97 15.20 3.29
CA GLY A 146 4.69 15.42 2.62
C GLY A 146 4.23 14.20 1.82
N LYS A 147 5.14 13.56 1.08
CA LYS A 147 4.86 12.32 0.33
C LYS A 147 4.44 11.19 1.25
N LYS A 148 5.14 11.02 2.37
CA LYS A 148 4.80 10.00 3.37
C LYS A 148 3.46 10.24 4.04
N ARG A 149 3.14 11.49 4.40
CA ARG A 149 1.82 11.85 4.92
C ARG A 149 0.71 11.58 3.90
N ASN A 150 0.96 11.83 2.62
CA ASN A 150 -0.01 11.52 1.57
C ASN A 150 -0.23 10.00 1.43
N GLU A 151 0.80 9.21 1.60
CA GLU A 151 0.70 7.74 1.63
C GLU A 151 -0.07 7.24 2.86
N ILE A 152 0.18 7.83 4.03
CA ILE A 152 -0.61 7.57 5.24
C ILE A 152 -2.08 7.97 5.06
N LEU A 153 -2.35 9.08 4.36
CA LEU A 153 -3.71 9.47 4.00
C LEU A 153 -4.38 8.41 3.12
N GLN A 154 -3.67 7.90 2.10
CA GLN A 154 -4.18 6.81 1.25
C GLN A 154 -4.53 5.58 2.10
N MET A 155 -3.65 5.18 3.01
CA MET A 155 -3.90 4.07 3.93
C MET A 155 -5.11 4.33 4.82
N ALA A 156 -5.22 5.53 5.41
CA ALA A 156 -6.34 5.89 6.26
C ALA A 156 -7.68 5.93 5.51
N MET A 157 -7.68 6.27 4.23
CA MET A 157 -8.88 6.24 3.38
C MET A 157 -9.28 4.84 2.97
N LEU A 158 -8.30 4.00 2.66
CA LEU A 158 -8.55 2.62 2.23
C LEU A 158 -8.88 1.67 3.38
N GLU A 159 -8.49 1.99 4.61
CA GLU A 159 -8.70 1.11 5.78
C GLU A 159 -8.36 -0.35 5.44
N PRO A 160 -7.08 -0.65 5.13
CA PRO A 160 -6.69 -1.97 4.66
C PRO A 160 -6.82 -3.03 5.76
N LYS A 161 -7.03 -4.28 5.34
CA LYS A 161 -6.98 -5.45 6.23
C LYS A 161 -5.55 -5.84 6.58
N LEU A 162 -4.63 -5.64 5.63
CA LEU A 162 -3.20 -5.83 5.79
C LEU A 162 -2.46 -4.59 5.27
N ALA A 163 -1.82 -3.86 6.18
CA ALA A 163 -0.93 -2.76 5.83
C ALA A 163 0.53 -3.24 5.93
N ILE A 164 1.25 -3.13 4.82
CA ILE A 164 2.67 -3.45 4.73
C ILE A 164 3.43 -2.13 4.58
N LEU A 165 4.28 -1.80 5.55
CA LEU A 165 5.01 -0.54 5.61
C LEU A 165 6.51 -0.81 5.37
N ASP A 166 7.02 -0.44 4.18
CA ASP A 166 8.42 -0.69 3.82
C ASP A 166 9.25 0.57 4.08
N GLU A 167 9.92 0.63 5.24
CA GLU A 167 10.80 1.74 5.69
C GLU A 167 10.12 3.13 5.59
N THR A 168 8.86 3.23 5.98
CA THR A 168 8.09 4.47 5.88
C THR A 168 8.59 5.61 6.76
N ASP A 169 9.42 5.32 7.76
CA ASP A 169 10.08 6.26 8.66
C ASP A 169 11.42 6.78 8.11
N SER A 170 11.98 6.17 7.07
CA SER A 170 13.25 6.62 6.49
C SER A 170 13.12 8.03 5.88
N GLY A 171 14.01 8.94 6.30
CA GLY A 171 14.05 10.34 5.82
C GLY A 171 12.98 11.25 6.44
N LEU A 172 12.36 10.86 7.54
CA LEU A 172 11.66 11.79 8.42
C LEU A 172 12.68 12.39 9.40
N ASP A 173 12.70 13.72 9.50
CA ASP A 173 13.38 14.41 10.58
C ASP A 173 12.59 14.14 11.88
N ILE A 174 13.24 13.52 12.84
CA ILE A 174 12.70 13.23 14.17
C ILE A 174 13.05 14.39 15.09
#